data_64babed0d66ca6d3bcfd0b6a539372d0
#
_entry.id   64babed0d66ca6d3bcfd0b6a539372d0
#
_cell.length_a   1.000
_cell.length_b   1.000
_cell.length_c   1.000
_cell.angle_alpha   90.00
_cell.angle_beta   90.00
_cell.angle_gamma   90.00
#
_symmetry.space_group_name_H-M   'P 1'
#
loop_
_entity.id
_entity.type
_entity.pdbx_description
1 polymer ?
#
loop_
_entity_poly.entity_id
_entity_poly.type
_entity_poly.pdbx_seq_one_letter_code
_entity_poly.pdbx_strand_id
1 'polypeptide(L)'
;MIDYIEFKNFRNLDGKRYVINTPLTAIVGANSSGKTNILDGIRYAFSAISGDYFKVEKTDFKDSDDNLLIIIKVALKDEAIPSLSFVDDDGSKKYGFSLKIMKTQSGRYKREVTLLTGEQVDWDILTEDKTIPSVYAIPLARTDSIHSSNTDISVADFIKSENDYRKIKEASKKQIKDQMSEKIEQFKHLCEAFNHSLDIDISDPIISNEKLFLVEGDYEHGVKIGSGYKSIANILLHTFNDGHTILLIDEIENHIHPSLLRTFLRELRKIPNITVITTTHSPVAVNECFIEEIIDVSSRRIDELDWDIVKKLNIFLHPGRGEIIFADNIILVEGYTEELLLKYYIQKIDNNINWTVVNVAGVMFKPYIDLAKLFGKRVVVISDNDKSNNGVDSNRFAKLCEYCKERTVKVIEMDNTLESDLVLSKILHENNSLLKKLDGSNYYIAKDNHKKTQIIQNLISDEADLSKWHVIKELCDEFRNN
;
A
#
# COMPACT_ATOMS: atom_id res chain seq x y z
N MET A 1 -4.62 14.52 -10.26
CA MET A 1 -4.94 15.79 -9.61
C MET A 1 -3.84 16.28 -8.67
N ILE A 2 -3.50 15.58 -7.59
CA ILE A 2 -2.36 15.95 -6.74
C ILE A 2 -1.07 15.52 -7.43
N ASP A 3 -0.04 16.36 -7.42
CA ASP A 3 1.30 16.00 -7.86
C ASP A 3 2.14 15.59 -6.65
N TYR A 4 2.27 16.49 -5.69
CA TYR A 4 2.91 16.14 -4.41
C TYR A 4 2.30 16.90 -3.24
N ILE A 5 2.58 16.39 -2.01
CA ILE A 5 2.30 17.06 -0.76
C ILE A 5 3.58 17.15 0.10
N GLU A 6 3.79 18.29 0.75
CA GLU A 6 4.94 18.56 1.61
C GLU A 6 4.47 19.08 2.96
N PHE A 7 5.09 18.58 4.03
CA PHE A 7 4.74 18.90 5.41
C PHE A 7 5.87 19.62 6.13
N LYS A 8 5.53 20.64 6.91
CA LYS A 8 6.43 21.27 7.86
C LYS A 8 5.75 21.38 9.21
N ASN A 9 6.42 20.89 10.25
CA ASN A 9 5.97 20.87 11.64
C ASN A 9 4.60 20.18 11.86
N PHE A 10 4.23 19.23 10.99
CA PHE A 10 2.99 18.49 11.13
C PHE A 10 3.26 17.08 11.65
N ARG A 11 2.91 16.84 12.92
CA ARG A 11 3.07 15.56 13.61
C ARG A 11 4.47 14.95 13.37
N ASN A 12 4.58 13.69 12.94
CA ASN A 12 5.85 13.02 12.60
C ASN A 12 6.27 13.16 11.12
N LEU A 13 5.59 14.02 10.35
CA LEU A 13 5.83 14.19 8.92
C LEU A 13 6.70 15.41 8.57
N ASP A 14 7.26 16.07 9.58
CA ASP A 14 8.05 17.29 9.39
C ASP A 14 9.21 17.11 8.40
N GLY A 15 9.29 18.02 7.42
CA GLY A 15 10.30 18.00 6.35
C GLY A 15 10.10 16.92 5.30
N LYS A 16 9.00 16.18 5.34
CA LYS A 16 8.71 15.11 4.37
C LYS A 16 7.87 15.61 3.20
N ARG A 17 8.18 15.07 2.02
CA ARG A 17 7.45 15.31 0.77
C ARG A 17 7.07 13.97 0.15
N TYR A 18 5.83 13.85 -0.31
CA TYR A 18 5.29 12.65 -0.94
C TYR A 18 4.70 12.98 -2.30
N VAL A 19 5.07 12.23 -3.31
CA VAL A 19 4.54 12.35 -4.68
C VAL A 19 3.29 11.48 -4.80
N ILE A 20 2.17 12.06 -5.24
CA ILE A 20 0.85 11.43 -5.34
C ILE A 20 0.33 11.63 -6.77
N ASN A 21 1.08 11.14 -7.74
CA ASN A 21 0.82 11.43 -9.15
C ASN A 21 0.00 10.38 -9.89
N THR A 22 -0.57 9.42 -9.17
CA THR A 22 -1.36 8.30 -9.70
C THR A 22 -2.82 8.36 -9.27
N PRO A 23 -3.75 7.76 -10.02
CA PRO A 23 -5.16 7.66 -9.61
C PRO A 23 -5.38 6.85 -8.34
N LEU A 24 -4.53 5.85 -8.09
CA LEU A 24 -4.52 5.04 -6.87
C LEU A 24 -3.14 5.17 -6.22
N THR A 25 -3.10 5.50 -4.94
CA THR A 25 -1.87 5.57 -4.14
C THR A 25 -2.04 4.77 -2.86
N ALA A 26 -1.16 3.79 -2.65
CA ALA A 26 -1.12 2.96 -1.45
C ALA A 26 0.03 3.41 -0.54
N ILE A 27 -0.28 3.88 0.66
CA ILE A 27 0.69 4.30 1.67
C ILE A 27 0.99 3.11 2.58
N VAL A 28 2.25 2.69 2.61
CA VAL A 28 2.74 1.58 3.41
C VAL A 28 3.76 2.04 4.46
N GLY A 29 4.06 1.21 5.42
CA GLY A 29 5.04 1.48 6.47
C GLY A 29 4.68 0.81 7.79
N ALA A 30 5.58 0.83 8.76
CA ALA A 30 5.38 0.26 10.09
C ALA A 30 4.17 0.88 10.83
N ASN A 31 3.71 0.22 11.89
CA ASN A 31 2.70 0.82 12.77
C ASN A 31 3.23 2.13 13.36
N SER A 32 2.36 3.12 13.47
CA SER A 32 2.71 4.47 13.98
C SER A 32 3.73 5.24 13.14
N SER A 33 4.06 4.81 11.93
CA SER A 33 4.99 5.51 11.03
C SER A 33 4.46 6.86 10.52
N GLY A 34 3.15 7.08 10.59
CA GLY A 34 2.49 8.32 10.14
C GLY A 34 1.63 8.16 8.90
N LYS A 35 1.26 6.93 8.49
CA LYS A 35 0.39 6.68 7.34
C LYS A 35 -0.92 7.48 7.41
N THR A 36 -1.67 7.34 8.50
CA THR A 36 -2.92 8.09 8.74
C THR A 36 -2.67 9.60 8.84
N ASN A 37 -1.49 10.02 9.29
CA ASN A 37 -1.14 11.45 9.35
C ASN A 37 -1.04 12.08 7.96
N ILE A 38 -0.61 11.32 6.94
CA ILE A 38 -0.61 11.79 5.54
C ILE A 38 -2.05 12.01 5.06
N LEU A 39 -2.97 11.06 5.33
CA LEU A 39 -4.39 11.20 4.99
C LEU A 39 -5.02 12.43 5.67
N ASP A 40 -4.76 12.60 6.98
CA ASP A 40 -5.25 13.76 7.72
C ASP A 40 -4.71 15.08 7.16
N GLY A 41 -3.43 15.12 6.79
CA GLY A 41 -2.84 16.33 6.21
C GLY A 41 -3.45 16.71 4.86
N ILE A 42 -3.73 15.72 4.01
CA ILE A 42 -4.46 15.94 2.74
C ILE A 42 -5.87 16.45 3.04
N ARG A 43 -6.57 15.81 3.97
CA ARG A 43 -7.91 16.25 4.39
C ARG A 43 -7.89 17.69 4.90
N TYR A 44 -6.94 18.06 5.76
CA TYR A 44 -6.82 19.43 6.28
C TYR A 44 -6.61 20.46 5.16
N ALA A 45 -5.71 20.13 4.23
CA ALA A 45 -5.40 21.02 3.12
C ALA A 45 -6.63 21.29 2.23
N PHE A 46 -7.31 20.22 1.80
CA PHE A 46 -8.48 20.37 0.93
C PHE A 46 -9.72 20.92 1.65
N SER A 47 -9.95 20.53 2.93
CA SER A 47 -11.01 21.16 3.72
C SER A 47 -10.82 22.67 3.87
N ALA A 48 -9.57 23.15 3.90
CA ALA A 48 -9.30 24.58 4.00
C ALA A 48 -9.71 25.35 2.75
N ILE A 49 -9.57 24.78 1.55
CA ILE A 49 -9.98 25.43 0.30
C ILE A 49 -11.47 25.24 -0.01
N SER A 50 -12.09 24.14 0.48
CA SER A 50 -13.54 23.91 0.34
C SER A 50 -14.37 24.68 1.35
N GLY A 51 -13.74 25.29 2.37
CA GLY A 51 -14.44 25.95 3.47
C GLY A 51 -14.99 25.00 4.52
N ASP A 52 -14.64 23.72 4.47
CA ASP A 52 -15.09 22.71 5.40
C ASP A 52 -14.41 22.84 6.78
N TYR A 53 -15.14 22.46 7.82
CA TYR A 53 -14.60 22.51 9.17
C TYR A 53 -13.71 21.28 9.44
N PHE A 54 -12.54 21.51 10.01
CA PHE A 54 -11.70 20.49 10.62
C PHE A 54 -11.14 20.97 11.97
N LYS A 55 -11.03 20.07 12.93
CA LYS A 55 -10.51 20.38 14.25
C LYS A 55 -8.99 20.29 14.24
N VAL A 56 -8.30 21.33 14.71
CA VAL A 56 -6.85 21.33 14.94
C VAL A 56 -6.59 21.12 16.42
N GLU A 57 -5.69 20.23 16.75
CA GLU A 57 -5.30 19.89 18.10
C GLU A 57 -3.82 20.24 18.37
N LYS A 58 -3.44 20.34 19.65
CA LYS A 58 -2.04 20.60 20.01
C LYS A 58 -1.11 19.48 19.53
N THR A 59 -1.60 18.26 19.46
CA THR A 59 -0.91 17.06 18.98
C THR A 59 -0.61 17.07 17.49
N ASP A 60 -1.22 17.99 16.72
CA ASP A 60 -0.92 18.15 15.29
C ASP A 60 0.42 18.85 15.05
N PHE A 61 0.96 19.53 16.07
CA PHE A 61 2.24 20.22 16.00
C PHE A 61 3.35 19.30 16.52
N LYS A 62 4.43 19.14 15.75
CA LYS A 62 5.60 18.37 16.16
C LYS A 62 6.32 19.06 17.33
N ASP A 63 6.57 20.37 17.19
CA ASP A 63 7.24 21.18 18.19
C ASP A 63 6.22 21.89 19.08
N SER A 64 6.45 21.86 20.38
CA SER A 64 5.54 22.44 21.38
C SER A 64 5.82 23.90 21.73
N ASP A 65 6.77 24.55 21.04
CA ASP A 65 7.20 25.91 21.32
C ASP A 65 6.16 26.95 20.90
N ASP A 66 6.24 28.16 21.46
CA ASP A 66 5.20 29.20 21.36
C ASP A 66 4.90 29.71 19.94
N ASN A 67 5.77 29.45 18.97
CA ASN A 67 5.57 29.76 17.55
C ASN A 67 5.05 28.56 16.75
N LEU A 68 3.93 27.98 17.19
CA LEU A 68 3.31 26.84 16.52
C LEU A 68 2.81 27.22 15.12
N LEU A 69 3.55 26.84 14.09
CA LEU A 69 3.22 27.01 12.68
C LEU A 69 3.33 25.68 11.95
N ILE A 70 2.20 25.17 11.49
CA ILE A 70 2.14 24.06 10.52
C ILE A 70 2.06 24.65 9.12
N ILE A 71 2.81 24.07 8.18
CA ILE A 71 2.65 24.38 6.75
C ILE A 71 2.43 23.05 6.01
N ILE A 72 1.36 22.98 5.23
CA ILE A 72 1.06 21.88 4.33
C ILE A 72 0.98 22.47 2.92
N LYS A 73 1.92 22.08 2.05
CA LYS A 73 1.95 22.51 0.65
C LYS A 73 1.40 21.39 -0.23
N VAL A 74 0.51 21.74 -1.14
CA VAL A 74 -0.07 20.82 -2.14
C VAL A 74 0.23 21.38 -3.52
N ALA A 75 1.03 20.66 -4.30
CA ALA A 75 1.17 20.91 -5.73
C ALA A 75 0.15 20.08 -6.50
N LEU A 76 -0.41 20.68 -7.52
CA LEU A 76 -1.44 20.08 -8.37
C LEU A 76 -0.89 19.85 -9.77
N LYS A 77 -1.40 18.82 -10.44
CA LYS A 77 -1.16 18.63 -11.87
C LYS A 77 -1.82 19.75 -12.67
N ASP A 78 -1.32 19.97 -13.87
CA ASP A 78 -1.76 21.02 -14.76
C ASP A 78 -3.29 21.15 -14.84
N GLU A 79 -3.78 22.38 -14.67
CA GLU A 79 -5.18 22.78 -14.77
C GLU A 79 -6.18 22.03 -13.87
N ALA A 80 -5.70 21.30 -12.87
CA ALA A 80 -6.59 20.54 -11.99
C ALA A 80 -7.56 21.44 -11.21
N ILE A 81 -7.09 22.60 -10.74
CA ILE A 81 -7.89 23.67 -10.11
C ILE A 81 -7.37 25.00 -10.66
N PRO A 82 -8.01 25.56 -11.71
CA PRO A 82 -7.52 26.76 -12.40
C PRO A 82 -7.36 27.99 -11.51
N SER A 83 -8.21 28.15 -10.50
CA SER A 83 -8.16 29.27 -9.54
C SER A 83 -6.92 29.26 -8.64
N LEU A 84 -6.19 28.15 -8.56
CA LEU A 84 -4.95 28.00 -7.79
C LEU A 84 -3.69 28.05 -8.68
N SER A 85 -3.78 28.70 -9.84
CA SER A 85 -2.64 28.88 -10.75
C SER A 85 -1.73 30.03 -10.30
N PHE A 86 -0.43 29.88 -10.55
CA PHE A 86 0.59 30.90 -10.36
C PHE A 86 1.68 30.78 -11.43
N VAL A 87 2.50 31.79 -11.56
CA VAL A 87 3.68 31.77 -12.44
C VAL A 87 4.91 31.52 -11.57
N ASP A 88 5.67 30.48 -11.90
CA ASP A 88 6.92 30.13 -11.20
C ASP A 88 8.09 31.01 -11.69
N ASP A 89 9.23 30.94 -10.98
CA ASP A 89 10.44 31.72 -11.28
C ASP A 89 10.97 31.48 -12.71
N ASP A 90 10.71 30.31 -13.30
CA ASP A 90 11.06 29.95 -14.67
C ASP A 90 10.08 30.48 -15.74
N GLY A 91 9.02 31.19 -15.30
CA GLY A 91 7.96 31.72 -16.18
C GLY A 91 6.89 30.67 -16.54
N SER A 92 6.98 29.46 -16.05
CA SER A 92 5.97 28.40 -16.28
C SER A 92 4.74 28.60 -15.38
N LYS A 93 3.56 28.30 -15.94
CA LYS A 93 2.31 28.30 -15.17
C LYS A 93 2.22 26.99 -14.39
N LYS A 94 2.11 27.10 -13.07
CA LYS A 94 1.96 25.96 -12.13
C LYS A 94 0.71 26.12 -11.30
N TYR A 95 0.33 25.07 -10.58
CA TYR A 95 -0.90 25.01 -9.79
C TYR A 95 -0.59 24.44 -8.41
N GLY A 96 -1.19 25.06 -7.39
CA GLY A 96 -1.03 24.56 -6.02
C GLY A 96 -1.20 25.63 -4.96
N PHE A 97 -1.28 25.18 -3.73
CA PHE A 97 -1.53 26.05 -2.58
C PHE A 97 -0.79 25.58 -1.33
N SER A 98 -0.74 26.44 -0.34
CA SER A 98 -0.15 26.19 0.97
C SER A 98 -1.16 26.54 2.05
N LEU A 99 -1.48 25.57 2.90
CA LEU A 99 -2.21 25.78 4.14
C LEU A 99 -1.24 26.09 5.27
N LYS A 100 -1.40 27.23 5.92
CA LYS A 100 -0.69 27.62 7.14
C LYS A 100 -1.66 27.56 8.32
N ILE A 101 -1.28 26.89 9.40
CA ILE A 101 -2.05 26.82 10.65
C ILE A 101 -1.20 27.40 11.75
N MET A 102 -1.66 28.49 12.36
CA MET A 102 -0.93 29.23 13.38
C MET A 102 -1.73 29.30 14.67
N LYS A 103 -1.06 29.09 15.82
CA LYS A 103 -1.65 29.36 17.13
C LYS A 103 -1.59 30.86 17.42
N THR A 104 -2.73 31.45 17.71
CA THR A 104 -2.83 32.86 18.07
C THR A 104 -2.47 33.06 19.55
N GLN A 105 -2.18 34.30 19.96
CA GLN A 105 -1.94 34.67 21.36
C GLN A 105 -3.14 34.34 22.28
N SER A 106 -4.36 34.32 21.71
CA SER A 106 -5.57 33.92 22.43
C SER A 106 -5.75 32.40 22.58
N GLY A 107 -4.79 31.59 22.10
CA GLY A 107 -4.85 30.12 22.15
C GLY A 107 -5.71 29.47 21.06
N ARG A 108 -6.31 30.27 20.16
CA ARG A 108 -7.06 29.78 19.01
C ARG A 108 -6.14 29.46 17.84
N TYR A 109 -6.59 28.63 16.92
CA TYR A 109 -5.84 28.32 15.68
C TYR A 109 -6.40 29.16 14.51
N LYS A 110 -5.53 29.96 13.89
CA LYS A 110 -5.82 30.68 12.64
C LYS A 110 -5.36 29.82 11.45
N ARG A 111 -6.16 29.75 10.42
CA ARG A 111 -5.86 29.12 9.14
C ARG A 111 -5.68 30.18 8.08
N GLU A 112 -4.72 29.98 7.22
CA GLU A 112 -4.44 30.87 6.09
C GLU A 112 -4.07 30.02 4.88
N VAL A 113 -4.69 30.28 3.74
CA VAL A 113 -4.39 29.61 2.47
C VAL A 113 -3.75 30.64 1.55
N THR A 114 -2.61 30.26 0.96
CA THR A 114 -1.87 31.07 -0.01
C THR A 114 -1.52 30.21 -1.22
N LEU A 115 -1.21 30.81 -2.35
CA LEU A 115 -0.55 30.12 -3.45
C LEU A 115 0.83 29.61 -2.99
N LEU A 116 1.46 28.69 -3.73
CA LEU A 116 2.78 28.19 -3.38
C LEU A 116 3.87 29.26 -3.40
N THR A 117 3.66 30.34 -4.16
CA THR A 117 4.49 31.57 -4.15
C THR A 117 4.37 32.39 -2.85
N GLY A 118 3.34 32.15 -2.05
CA GLY A 118 3.02 32.91 -0.86
C GLY A 118 2.00 34.04 -1.08
N GLU A 119 1.58 34.26 -2.30
CA GLU A 119 0.52 35.21 -2.64
C GLU A 119 -0.83 34.76 -2.07
N GLN A 120 -1.68 35.71 -1.74
CA GLN A 120 -3.03 35.45 -1.24
C GLN A 120 -3.89 34.82 -2.33
N VAL A 121 -4.69 33.80 -1.94
CA VAL A 121 -5.68 33.20 -2.83
C VAL A 121 -6.86 34.19 -2.99
N ASP A 122 -7.35 34.34 -4.20
CA ASP A 122 -8.60 35.06 -4.47
C ASP A 122 -9.79 34.18 -4.11
N TRP A 123 -10.38 34.46 -2.95
CA TRP A 123 -11.49 33.65 -2.42
C TRP A 123 -12.78 33.79 -3.23
N ASP A 124 -13.00 34.92 -3.91
CA ASP A 124 -14.19 35.12 -4.75
C ASP A 124 -14.12 34.18 -5.96
N ILE A 125 -12.95 34.09 -6.58
CA ILE A 125 -12.72 33.17 -7.70
C ILE A 125 -12.73 31.72 -7.21
N LEU A 126 -12.07 31.42 -6.06
CA LEU A 126 -11.97 30.06 -5.55
C LEU A 126 -13.32 29.48 -5.16
N THR A 127 -14.20 30.25 -4.52
CA THR A 127 -15.54 29.79 -4.12
C THR A 127 -16.47 29.48 -5.30
N GLU A 128 -16.23 30.09 -6.45
CA GLU A 128 -16.97 29.82 -7.69
C GLU A 128 -16.37 28.69 -8.52
N ASP A 129 -15.16 28.23 -8.16
CA ASP A 129 -14.44 27.19 -8.91
C ASP A 129 -15.01 25.79 -8.64
N LYS A 130 -15.81 25.30 -9.59
CA LYS A 130 -16.44 23.97 -9.54
C LYS A 130 -15.46 22.81 -9.70
N THR A 131 -14.19 23.08 -10.00
CA THR A 131 -13.14 22.07 -10.15
C THR A 131 -12.51 21.66 -8.81
N ILE A 132 -12.82 22.36 -7.71
CA ILE A 132 -12.39 21.96 -6.38
C ILE A 132 -12.94 20.57 -6.08
N PRO A 133 -12.05 19.58 -5.77
CA PRO A 133 -12.49 18.23 -5.57
C PRO A 133 -13.28 18.08 -4.28
N SER A 134 -14.21 17.16 -4.30
CA SER A 134 -14.81 16.66 -3.09
C SER A 134 -13.88 15.68 -2.39
N VAL A 135 -13.60 15.86 -1.11
CA VAL A 135 -12.72 15.01 -0.34
C VAL A 135 -13.51 14.22 0.70
N TYR A 136 -13.40 12.91 0.65
CA TYR A 136 -14.04 12.01 1.61
C TYR A 136 -12.99 11.21 2.36
N ALA A 137 -12.96 11.37 3.67
CA ALA A 137 -12.22 10.49 4.56
C ALA A 137 -13.16 9.37 5.01
N ILE A 138 -12.86 8.15 4.58
CA ILE A 138 -13.64 6.95 4.89
C ILE A 138 -12.89 6.16 5.96
N PRO A 139 -13.28 6.23 7.25
CA PRO A 139 -12.72 5.38 8.27
C PRO A 139 -13.31 3.97 8.13
N LEU A 140 -12.53 3.00 7.71
CA LEU A 140 -12.94 1.59 7.67
C LEU A 140 -12.72 0.86 9.01
N ALA A 141 -12.01 1.46 9.94
CA ALA A 141 -11.75 0.86 11.24
C ALA A 141 -12.02 1.82 12.39
N ARG A 142 -13.05 1.53 13.13
CA ARG A 142 -13.08 1.50 14.61
C ARG A 142 -14.44 0.99 15.06
N THR A 143 -14.47 -0.29 15.33
CA THR A 143 -15.64 -1.07 15.75
C THR A 143 -16.08 -0.82 17.20
N ASP A 144 -15.54 0.16 17.90
CA ASP A 144 -15.90 0.43 19.29
C ASP A 144 -17.25 1.15 19.45
N SER A 145 -17.95 1.44 18.36
CA SER A 145 -19.30 2.02 18.35
C SER A 145 -20.32 1.24 17.52
N ILE A 146 -20.02 -0.03 17.14
CA ILE A 146 -21.00 -0.87 16.43
C ILE A 146 -21.99 -1.47 17.42
N HIS A 147 -22.74 -0.63 18.09
CA HIS A 147 -24.07 -0.97 18.62
C HIS A 147 -25.20 -0.29 17.86
N SER A 148 -24.91 0.39 16.78
CA SER A 148 -25.93 0.81 15.83
C SER A 148 -25.70 0.10 14.51
N SER A 149 -26.73 -0.48 13.97
CA SER A 149 -26.92 -1.04 12.65
C SER A 149 -26.64 -0.01 11.53
N ASN A 150 -25.56 0.76 11.60
CA ASN A 150 -25.29 1.87 10.72
C ASN A 150 -24.56 1.41 9.45
N THR A 151 -25.31 0.71 8.62
CA THR A 151 -25.14 0.69 7.17
C THR A 151 -25.96 1.79 6.51
N ASP A 152 -26.40 2.74 7.29
CA ASP A 152 -27.31 3.78 6.89
C ASP A 152 -26.48 4.93 6.30
N ILE A 153 -26.26 4.89 4.98
CA ILE A 153 -25.76 6.03 4.23
C ILE A 153 -26.94 6.99 4.08
N SER A 154 -26.79 8.22 4.56
CA SER A 154 -27.89 9.17 4.43
C SER A 154 -28.08 9.51 2.95
N VAL A 155 -29.33 9.74 2.51
CA VAL A 155 -29.60 10.25 1.17
C VAL A 155 -28.88 11.56 0.93
N ALA A 156 -28.62 12.36 1.98
CA ALA A 156 -27.84 13.58 1.91
C ALA A 156 -26.38 13.36 1.50
N ASP A 157 -25.75 12.24 1.91
CA ASP A 157 -24.40 11.90 1.52
C ASP A 157 -24.32 11.48 0.05
N PHE A 158 -25.41 10.98 -0.51
CA PHE A 158 -25.53 10.59 -1.91
C PHE A 158 -25.90 11.76 -2.84
N ILE A 159 -26.55 12.79 -2.32
CA ILE A 159 -27.04 13.96 -3.07
C ILE A 159 -26.37 15.21 -2.50
N LYS A 160 -25.36 15.70 -3.19
CA LYS A 160 -24.47 16.74 -2.67
C LYS A 160 -24.93 18.18 -2.80
N SER A 161 -25.98 18.49 -3.53
CA SER A 161 -26.45 19.86 -3.52
C SER A 161 -27.50 20.07 -2.42
N GLU A 162 -27.23 21.02 -1.52
CA GLU A 162 -28.18 21.37 -0.44
C GLU A 162 -29.55 21.80 -0.99
N ASN A 163 -29.58 22.35 -2.21
CA ASN A 163 -30.81 22.70 -2.91
C ASN A 163 -31.56 21.48 -3.43
N ASP A 164 -30.86 20.44 -3.89
CA ASP A 164 -31.49 19.21 -4.34
C ASP A 164 -31.96 18.37 -3.15
N TYR A 165 -31.22 18.38 -2.03
CA TYR A 165 -31.63 17.74 -0.79
C TYR A 165 -32.93 18.32 -0.23
N ARG A 166 -33.09 19.65 -0.24
CA ARG A 166 -34.35 20.30 0.21
C ARG A 166 -35.55 19.90 -0.67
N LYS A 167 -35.37 19.87 -2.00
CA LYS A 167 -36.40 19.44 -2.95
C LYS A 167 -36.76 17.98 -2.77
N ILE A 168 -35.79 17.13 -2.49
CA ILE A 168 -35.96 15.69 -2.30
C ILE A 168 -36.65 15.40 -0.98
N LYS A 169 -36.36 16.15 0.07
CA LYS A 169 -37.01 15.99 1.38
C LYS A 169 -38.54 16.18 1.31
N GLU A 170 -39.02 16.94 0.33
CA GLU A 170 -40.44 17.16 0.07
C GLU A 170 -41.05 16.19 -0.97
N ALA A 171 -40.20 15.36 -1.63
CA ALA A 171 -40.61 14.45 -2.67
C ALA A 171 -41.04 13.08 -2.12
N SER A 172 -41.89 12.37 -2.87
CA SER A 172 -42.25 11.01 -2.53
C SER A 172 -41.08 10.03 -2.77
N LYS A 173 -41.06 8.88 -2.10
CA LYS A 173 -40.08 7.80 -2.29
C LYS A 173 -39.89 7.43 -3.78
N LYS A 174 -40.96 7.43 -4.56
CA LYS A 174 -40.92 7.15 -5.98
C LYS A 174 -40.16 8.24 -6.76
N GLN A 175 -40.41 9.52 -6.47
CA GLN A 175 -39.73 10.64 -7.11
C GLN A 175 -38.22 10.64 -6.79
N ILE A 176 -37.86 10.29 -5.55
CA ILE A 176 -36.44 10.15 -5.15
C ILE A 176 -35.79 9.03 -5.95
N LYS A 177 -36.42 7.84 -6.03
CA LYS A 177 -35.90 6.74 -6.85
C LYS A 177 -35.77 7.10 -8.33
N ASP A 178 -36.72 7.81 -8.90
CA ASP A 178 -36.69 8.23 -10.31
C ASP A 178 -35.53 9.20 -10.59
N GLN A 179 -35.25 10.13 -9.65
CA GLN A 179 -34.16 11.10 -9.76
C GLN A 179 -32.78 10.46 -9.54
N MET A 180 -32.71 9.39 -8.77
CA MET A 180 -31.48 8.65 -8.48
C MET A 180 -31.28 7.44 -9.39
N SER A 181 -32.21 7.14 -10.29
CA SER A 181 -32.22 5.90 -11.08
C SER A 181 -30.91 5.64 -11.81
N GLU A 182 -30.33 6.68 -12.43
CA GLU A 182 -29.06 6.54 -13.15
C GLU A 182 -27.89 6.18 -12.22
N LYS A 183 -27.80 6.83 -11.06
CA LYS A 183 -26.78 6.55 -10.05
C LYS A 183 -26.93 5.15 -9.44
N ILE A 184 -28.18 4.72 -9.21
CA ILE A 184 -28.49 3.40 -8.69
C ILE A 184 -28.10 2.32 -9.72
N GLU A 185 -28.40 2.52 -11.01
CA GLU A 185 -27.99 1.58 -12.06
C GLU A 185 -26.48 1.52 -12.25
N GLN A 186 -25.77 2.65 -12.16
CA GLN A 186 -24.31 2.67 -12.17
C GLN A 186 -23.73 1.91 -10.99
N PHE A 187 -24.31 2.05 -9.79
CA PHE A 187 -23.91 1.30 -8.60
C PHE A 187 -24.14 -0.21 -8.79
N LYS A 188 -25.31 -0.61 -9.29
CA LYS A 188 -25.62 -2.02 -9.59
C LYS A 188 -24.59 -2.60 -10.56
N HIS A 189 -24.31 -1.90 -11.65
CA HIS A 189 -23.35 -2.34 -12.65
C HIS A 189 -21.94 -2.52 -12.07
N LEU A 190 -21.51 -1.60 -11.17
CA LEU A 190 -20.26 -1.77 -10.45
C LEU A 190 -20.30 -2.98 -9.52
N CYS A 191 -21.40 -3.20 -8.79
CA CYS A 191 -21.56 -4.36 -7.92
C CYS A 191 -21.56 -5.69 -8.67
N GLU A 192 -22.10 -5.75 -9.89
CA GLU A 192 -22.08 -6.94 -10.77
C GLU A 192 -20.63 -7.37 -11.10
N ALA A 193 -19.71 -6.42 -11.25
CA ALA A 193 -18.28 -6.72 -11.45
C ALA A 193 -17.67 -7.50 -10.29
N PHE A 194 -18.32 -7.50 -9.12
CA PHE A 194 -17.93 -8.26 -7.92
C PHE A 194 -18.69 -9.58 -7.77
N ASN A 195 -19.43 -10.03 -8.80
CA ASN A 195 -20.31 -11.22 -8.76
C ASN A 195 -21.39 -11.15 -7.66
N HIS A 196 -21.85 -9.96 -7.33
CA HIS A 196 -22.94 -9.77 -6.36
C HIS A 196 -24.01 -8.82 -6.91
N SER A 197 -25.26 -9.24 -6.80
CA SER A 197 -26.42 -8.39 -7.06
C SER A 197 -26.76 -7.61 -5.79
N LEU A 198 -26.09 -6.48 -5.58
CA LEU A 198 -26.48 -5.52 -4.55
C LEU A 198 -27.41 -4.48 -5.16
N ASP A 199 -28.52 -4.23 -4.52
CA ASP A 199 -29.44 -3.14 -4.87
C ASP A 199 -29.48 -2.10 -3.76
N ILE A 200 -29.93 -0.91 -4.08
CA ILE A 200 -30.16 0.17 -3.12
C ILE A 200 -31.67 0.34 -2.96
N ASP A 201 -32.14 0.19 -1.74
CA ASP A 201 -33.50 0.58 -1.37
C ASP A 201 -33.49 1.83 -0.50
N ILE A 202 -34.53 2.66 -0.65
CA ILE A 202 -34.68 3.93 0.09
C ILE A 202 -35.75 3.73 1.16
N SER A 203 -35.41 4.00 2.41
CA SER A 203 -36.36 3.95 3.53
C SER A 203 -37.51 4.95 3.36
N ASP A 204 -38.64 4.66 3.97
CA ASP A 204 -39.81 5.53 3.94
C ASP A 204 -39.47 6.90 4.53
N PRO A 205 -39.68 8.02 3.79
CA PRO A 205 -39.26 9.36 4.22
C PRO A 205 -40.03 9.91 5.43
N ILE A 206 -41.08 9.23 5.89
CA ILE A 206 -41.94 9.68 7.02
C ILE A 206 -41.32 9.41 8.40
N ILE A 207 -40.30 8.52 8.49
CA ILE A 207 -39.66 8.15 9.75
C ILE A 207 -38.22 8.65 9.81
N SER A 208 -38.04 9.90 10.17
CA SER A 208 -36.77 10.58 10.57
C SER A 208 -35.45 10.01 10.06
N ASN A 209 -34.79 10.74 9.18
CA ASN A 209 -33.52 10.44 8.52
C ASN A 209 -33.67 9.40 7.39
N GLU A 210 -33.89 9.90 6.20
CA GLU A 210 -33.87 9.16 4.94
C GLU A 210 -32.57 8.34 4.87
N LYS A 211 -32.71 7.02 4.85
CA LYS A 211 -31.59 6.08 4.86
C LYS A 211 -31.60 5.24 3.60
N LEU A 212 -30.42 5.04 3.01
CA LEU A 212 -30.23 4.08 1.95
C LEU A 212 -29.93 2.72 2.54
N PHE A 213 -30.64 1.70 2.08
CA PHE A 213 -30.40 0.31 2.47
C PHE A 213 -29.78 -0.43 1.30
N LEU A 214 -28.74 -1.21 1.58
CA LEU A 214 -28.22 -2.20 0.66
C LEU A 214 -29.07 -3.46 0.77
N VAL A 215 -29.58 -3.94 -0.36
CA VAL A 215 -30.39 -5.14 -0.46
C VAL A 215 -29.68 -6.15 -1.33
N GLU A 216 -29.56 -7.40 -0.85
CA GLU A 216 -28.98 -8.51 -1.61
C GLU A 216 -30.11 -9.40 -2.18
N GLY A 217 -30.24 -9.43 -3.51
CA GLY A 217 -31.23 -10.25 -4.20
C GLY A 217 -32.69 -9.84 -3.99
N ASP A 218 -33.65 -10.73 -4.37
CA ASP A 218 -35.09 -10.52 -4.31
C ASP A 218 -35.70 -10.69 -2.88
N TYR A 219 -34.89 -10.59 -1.84
CA TYR A 219 -35.37 -10.81 -0.47
C TYR A 219 -36.01 -9.53 0.09
N GLU A 220 -37.32 -9.59 0.31
CA GLU A 220 -38.11 -8.53 0.96
C GLU A 220 -37.71 -8.24 2.43
N HIS A 221 -36.83 -9.06 3.02
CA HIS A 221 -36.40 -8.93 4.43
C HIS A 221 -34.91 -8.96 4.51
N GLY A 222 -34.31 -7.81 4.83
CA GLY A 222 -32.89 -7.52 4.88
C GLY A 222 -31.99 -8.66 5.33
N VAL A 223 -31.38 -9.33 4.36
CA VAL A 223 -30.27 -10.24 4.63
C VAL A 223 -29.13 -9.41 5.20
N LYS A 224 -28.49 -9.89 6.24
CA LYS A 224 -27.30 -9.22 6.80
C LYS A 224 -26.16 -9.35 5.78
N ILE A 225 -25.98 -8.31 4.97
CA ILE A 225 -24.85 -8.21 4.03
C ILE A 225 -23.54 -8.26 4.82
N GLY A 226 -22.58 -9.02 4.33
CA GLY A 226 -21.26 -9.13 4.94
C GLY A 226 -20.54 -7.77 5.03
N SER A 227 -19.79 -7.56 6.12
CA SER A 227 -19.10 -6.28 6.38
C SER A 227 -18.21 -5.81 5.22
N GLY A 228 -17.56 -6.74 4.48
CA GLY A 228 -16.72 -6.40 3.34
C GLY A 228 -17.48 -5.76 2.18
N TYR A 229 -18.65 -6.27 1.85
CA TYR A 229 -19.51 -5.65 0.82
C TYR A 229 -20.05 -4.29 1.26
N LYS A 230 -20.36 -4.13 2.54
CA LYS A 230 -20.77 -2.83 3.09
C LYS A 230 -19.66 -1.79 2.96
N SER A 231 -18.42 -2.17 3.26
CA SER A 231 -17.25 -1.30 3.10
C SER A 231 -17.08 -0.88 1.64
N ILE A 232 -17.16 -1.82 0.70
CA ILE A 232 -17.06 -1.54 -0.74
C ILE A 232 -18.19 -0.63 -1.20
N ALA A 233 -19.43 -0.93 -0.83
CA ALA A 233 -20.58 -0.12 -1.19
C ALA A 233 -20.45 1.32 -0.66
N ASN A 234 -20.00 1.48 0.59
CA ASN A 234 -19.75 2.80 1.16
C ASN A 234 -18.71 3.59 0.35
N ILE A 235 -17.59 2.95 -0.04
CA ILE A 235 -16.57 3.60 -0.86
C ILE A 235 -17.15 3.98 -2.23
N LEU A 236 -17.84 3.05 -2.90
CA LEU A 236 -18.41 3.27 -4.24
C LEU A 236 -19.43 4.39 -4.25
N LEU A 237 -20.26 4.53 -3.22
CA LEU A 237 -21.24 5.60 -3.12
C LEU A 237 -20.62 7.00 -3.16
N HIS A 238 -19.39 7.14 -2.67
CA HIS A 238 -18.67 8.42 -2.74
C HIS A 238 -18.02 8.68 -4.12
N THR A 239 -18.08 7.76 -5.06
CA THR A 239 -17.54 7.95 -6.43
C THR A 239 -18.53 8.57 -7.41
N PHE A 240 -19.81 8.69 -7.05
CA PHE A 240 -20.88 9.20 -7.94
C PHE A 240 -21.07 10.72 -7.89
N ASN A 241 -19.98 11.47 -8.00
CA ASN A 241 -20.06 12.93 -8.02
C ASN A 241 -19.80 13.48 -9.42
N ASP A 242 -20.42 14.62 -9.73
CA ASP A 242 -20.25 15.31 -11.02
C ASP A 242 -18.84 15.92 -11.21
N GLY A 243 -18.07 16.06 -10.13
CA GLY A 243 -16.70 16.60 -10.12
C GLY A 243 -15.64 15.55 -9.81
N HIS A 244 -14.40 16.01 -9.69
CA HIS A 244 -13.32 15.15 -9.23
C HIS A 244 -13.48 14.82 -7.73
N THR A 245 -13.25 13.57 -7.37
CA THR A 245 -13.35 13.08 -5.99
C THR A 245 -12.02 12.55 -5.50
N ILE A 246 -11.61 12.95 -4.30
CA ILE A 246 -10.47 12.38 -3.59
C ILE A 246 -11.00 11.51 -2.46
N LEU A 247 -10.71 10.21 -2.53
CA LEU A 247 -11.05 9.24 -1.50
C LEU A 247 -9.83 8.97 -0.62
N LEU A 248 -9.94 9.28 0.65
CA LEU A 248 -8.93 8.99 1.67
C LEU A 248 -9.42 7.79 2.49
N ILE A 249 -8.79 6.63 2.30
CA ILE A 249 -9.24 5.37 2.90
C ILE A 249 -8.16 4.88 3.87
N ASP A 250 -8.51 4.77 5.15
CA ASP A 250 -7.58 4.19 6.13
C ASP A 250 -7.78 2.68 6.19
N GLU A 251 -6.72 1.92 5.90
CA GLU A 251 -6.69 0.44 5.88
C GLU A 251 -7.75 -0.18 4.96
N ILE A 252 -7.57 -0.01 3.64
CA ILE A 252 -8.53 -0.45 2.60
C ILE A 252 -8.90 -1.93 2.68
N GLU A 253 -8.04 -2.78 3.24
CA GLU A 253 -8.27 -4.21 3.44
C GLU A 253 -9.25 -4.55 4.56
N ASN A 254 -9.60 -3.61 5.43
CA ASN A 254 -10.42 -3.89 6.59
C ASN A 254 -11.79 -4.46 6.20
N HIS A 255 -12.09 -5.62 6.77
CA HIS A 255 -13.30 -6.41 6.54
C HIS A 255 -13.48 -6.93 5.12
N ILE A 256 -12.53 -6.72 4.19
CA ILE A 256 -12.63 -7.17 2.80
C ILE A 256 -11.82 -8.45 2.61
N HIS A 257 -12.46 -9.51 2.08
CA HIS A 257 -11.77 -10.75 1.77
C HIS A 257 -10.68 -10.52 0.70
N PRO A 258 -9.49 -11.16 0.79
CA PRO A 258 -8.37 -10.93 -0.12
C PRO A 258 -8.72 -11.01 -1.62
N SER A 259 -9.55 -11.97 -2.03
CA SER A 259 -9.98 -12.08 -3.43
C SER A 259 -10.84 -10.89 -3.88
N LEU A 260 -11.73 -10.45 -3.01
CA LEU A 260 -12.61 -9.32 -3.27
C LEU A 260 -11.81 -8.00 -3.31
N LEU A 261 -10.81 -7.85 -2.42
CA LEU A 261 -9.91 -6.70 -2.40
C LEU A 261 -9.15 -6.54 -3.73
N ARG A 262 -8.66 -7.66 -4.31
CA ARG A 262 -8.01 -7.63 -5.64
C ARG A 262 -8.93 -7.09 -6.73
N THR A 263 -10.13 -7.64 -6.81
CA THR A 263 -11.12 -7.18 -7.78
C THR A 263 -11.47 -5.71 -7.55
N PHE A 264 -11.69 -5.33 -6.30
CA PHE A 264 -12.04 -3.96 -5.92
C PHE A 264 -10.99 -2.94 -6.34
N LEU A 265 -9.72 -3.18 -6.04
CA LEU A 265 -8.63 -2.28 -6.44
C LEU A 265 -8.50 -2.14 -7.96
N ARG A 266 -8.76 -3.21 -8.72
CA ARG A 266 -8.78 -3.17 -10.18
C ARG A 266 -9.93 -2.33 -10.73
N GLU A 267 -11.12 -2.48 -10.15
CA GLU A 267 -12.30 -1.72 -10.57
C GLU A 267 -12.21 -0.25 -10.17
N LEU A 268 -11.69 0.07 -8.98
CA LEU A 268 -11.47 1.46 -8.56
C LEU A 268 -10.62 2.26 -9.56
N ARG A 269 -9.59 1.64 -10.16
CA ARG A 269 -8.75 2.32 -11.17
C ARG A 269 -9.49 2.69 -12.44
N LYS A 270 -10.61 2.02 -12.75
CA LYS A 270 -11.40 2.26 -13.97
C LYS A 270 -12.39 3.39 -13.82
N ILE A 271 -12.70 3.79 -12.58
CA ILE A 271 -13.65 4.87 -12.32
C ILE A 271 -13.01 6.21 -12.70
N PRO A 272 -13.61 6.97 -13.60
CA PRO A 272 -13.07 8.27 -14.01
C PRO A 272 -13.21 9.31 -12.90
N ASN A 273 -12.38 10.35 -12.95
CA ASN A 273 -12.45 11.51 -12.06
C ASN A 273 -12.34 11.21 -10.56
N ILE A 274 -11.66 10.10 -10.18
CA ILE A 274 -11.33 9.83 -8.79
C ILE A 274 -9.82 9.77 -8.57
N THR A 275 -9.41 10.15 -7.37
CA THR A 275 -8.07 9.89 -6.84
C THR A 275 -8.25 9.15 -5.51
N VAL A 276 -7.72 7.94 -5.44
CA VAL A 276 -7.78 7.10 -4.23
C VAL A 276 -6.44 7.13 -3.53
N ILE A 277 -6.43 7.55 -2.29
CA ILE A 277 -5.23 7.52 -1.44
C ILE A 277 -5.57 6.67 -0.23
N THR A 278 -4.90 5.55 -0.08
CA THR A 278 -5.21 4.59 0.97
C THR A 278 -3.99 4.19 1.77
N THR A 279 -4.19 3.90 3.05
CA THR A 279 -3.19 3.18 3.83
C THR A 279 -3.46 1.68 3.74
N THR A 280 -2.42 0.89 3.84
CA THR A 280 -2.55 -0.57 3.86
C THR A 280 -1.41 -1.26 4.61
N HIS A 281 -1.74 -2.37 5.25
CA HIS A 281 -0.83 -3.37 5.80
C HIS A 281 -0.92 -4.71 5.05
N SER A 282 -1.75 -4.78 4.01
CA SER A 282 -2.02 -6.00 3.28
C SER A 282 -1.02 -6.24 2.15
N PRO A 283 -0.23 -7.32 2.20
CA PRO A 283 0.57 -7.76 1.05
C PRO A 283 -0.28 -7.95 -0.22
N VAL A 284 -1.55 -8.36 -0.05
CA VAL A 284 -2.49 -8.55 -1.15
C VAL A 284 -2.82 -7.21 -1.84
N ALA A 285 -3.09 -6.16 -1.06
CA ALA A 285 -3.34 -4.83 -1.61
C ALA A 285 -2.11 -4.31 -2.37
N VAL A 286 -0.93 -4.42 -1.77
CA VAL A 286 0.33 -3.98 -2.37
C VAL A 286 0.67 -4.74 -3.66
N ASN A 287 0.39 -6.06 -3.71
CA ASN A 287 0.62 -6.86 -4.91
C ASN A 287 -0.26 -6.44 -6.10
N GLU A 288 -1.39 -5.80 -5.86
CA GLU A 288 -2.26 -5.25 -6.90
C GLU A 288 -1.89 -3.81 -7.31
N CYS A 289 -0.97 -3.15 -6.60
CA CYS A 289 -0.50 -1.80 -6.94
C CYS A 289 0.70 -1.85 -7.89
N PHE A 290 0.87 -0.84 -8.73
CA PHE A 290 2.13 -0.58 -9.41
C PHE A 290 3.15 0.01 -8.43
N ILE A 291 4.45 -0.11 -8.74
CA ILE A 291 5.51 0.43 -7.86
C ILE A 291 5.34 1.93 -7.64
N GLU A 292 5.03 2.65 -8.69
CA GLU A 292 4.77 4.10 -8.68
C GLU A 292 3.52 4.52 -7.89
N GLU A 293 2.64 3.57 -7.57
CA GLU A 293 1.46 3.78 -6.74
C GLU A 293 1.76 3.58 -5.24
N ILE A 294 2.97 3.13 -4.88
CA ILE A 294 3.30 2.78 -3.50
C ILE A 294 4.17 3.87 -2.87
N ILE A 295 3.73 4.39 -1.74
CA ILE A 295 4.49 5.30 -0.88
C ILE A 295 4.86 4.59 0.41
N ASP A 296 6.15 4.38 0.68
CA ASP A 296 6.63 3.98 1.99
C ASP A 296 6.94 5.22 2.83
N VAL A 297 6.25 5.39 3.96
CA VAL A 297 6.41 6.54 4.86
C VAL A 297 7.84 6.68 5.40
N SER A 298 8.58 5.57 5.47
CA SER A 298 9.95 5.50 6.02
C SER A 298 11.04 5.69 4.96
N SER A 299 10.76 5.39 3.69
CA SER A 299 11.76 5.33 2.63
C SER A 299 11.96 6.67 1.91
N ARG A 300 13.13 6.79 1.30
CA ARG A 300 13.47 7.87 0.38
C ARG A 300 12.68 7.71 -0.94
N ARG A 301 12.50 8.79 -1.64
CA ARG A 301 11.72 9.04 -2.84
C ARG A 301 11.82 7.95 -3.94
N ILE A 302 10.66 7.47 -4.37
CA ILE A 302 10.48 6.67 -5.59
C ILE A 302 10.61 7.54 -6.86
N ASP A 303 10.41 8.84 -6.74
CA ASP A 303 10.49 9.83 -7.84
C ASP A 303 11.91 10.03 -8.43
N GLU A 304 12.93 9.49 -7.78
CA GLU A 304 14.32 9.50 -8.27
C GLU A 304 14.67 8.25 -9.13
N LEU A 305 13.70 7.35 -9.37
CA LEU A 305 13.96 6.12 -10.13
C LEU A 305 13.91 6.30 -11.63
N ASP A 306 14.80 5.58 -12.30
CA ASP A 306 14.72 5.36 -13.73
C ASP A 306 13.43 4.59 -14.10
N TRP A 307 12.63 5.15 -15.00
CA TRP A 307 11.40 4.54 -15.48
C TRP A 307 11.57 3.14 -16.09
N ASP A 308 12.73 2.83 -16.66
CA ASP A 308 13.02 1.50 -17.17
C ASP A 308 13.19 0.48 -16.05
N ILE A 309 13.70 0.90 -14.90
CA ILE A 309 13.76 0.07 -13.69
C ILE A 309 12.35 -0.18 -13.17
N VAL A 310 11.54 0.85 -13.02
CA VAL A 310 10.15 0.76 -12.55
C VAL A 310 9.31 -0.20 -13.41
N LYS A 311 9.39 -0.09 -14.73
CA LYS A 311 8.71 -1.01 -15.66
C LYS A 311 9.13 -2.47 -15.46
N LYS A 312 10.44 -2.72 -15.32
CA LYS A 312 10.95 -4.08 -15.06
C LYS A 312 10.44 -4.61 -13.73
N LEU A 313 10.48 -3.81 -12.67
CA LEU A 313 9.98 -4.19 -11.36
C LEU A 313 8.48 -4.55 -11.41
N ASN A 314 7.66 -3.78 -12.11
CA ASN A 314 6.23 -4.05 -12.26
C ASN A 314 5.94 -5.40 -12.96
N ILE A 315 6.77 -5.81 -13.92
CA ILE A 315 6.59 -7.06 -14.66
C ILE A 315 7.06 -8.27 -13.83
N PHE A 316 8.22 -8.18 -13.19
CA PHE A 316 8.90 -9.35 -12.60
C PHE A 316 8.50 -9.65 -11.16
N LEU A 317 7.93 -8.71 -10.42
CA LEU A 317 7.80 -8.84 -8.96
C LEU A 317 6.39 -9.16 -8.46
N HIS A 318 5.50 -9.54 -9.34
CA HIS A 318 4.09 -9.69 -9.01
C HIS A 318 3.75 -10.67 -7.85
N PRO A 319 4.39 -11.84 -7.60
CA PRO A 319 3.97 -12.73 -6.52
C PRO A 319 4.57 -12.43 -5.14
N GLY A 320 5.77 -11.87 -5.03
CA GLY A 320 6.50 -11.72 -3.75
C GLY A 320 6.71 -10.28 -3.28
N ARG A 321 6.21 -9.30 -4.02
CA ARG A 321 6.45 -7.87 -3.78
C ARG A 321 5.97 -7.39 -2.42
N GLY A 322 4.77 -7.83 -2.01
CA GLY A 322 4.20 -7.42 -0.74
C GLY A 322 5.03 -7.86 0.46
N GLU A 323 5.61 -9.06 0.43
CA GLU A 323 6.48 -9.55 1.50
C GLU A 323 7.74 -8.69 1.64
N ILE A 324 8.37 -8.31 0.52
CA ILE A 324 9.57 -7.46 0.50
C ILE A 324 9.27 -6.07 1.06
N ILE A 325 8.14 -5.47 0.69
CA ILE A 325 7.81 -4.12 1.09
C ILE A 325 7.56 -4.02 2.60
N PHE A 326 6.99 -5.05 3.21
CA PHE A 326 6.71 -5.08 4.65
C PHE A 326 7.85 -5.63 5.51
N ALA A 327 8.80 -6.36 4.92
CA ALA A 327 9.95 -6.86 5.65
C ALA A 327 10.97 -5.74 5.94
N ASP A 328 11.67 -5.81 7.06
CA ASP A 328 12.84 -4.95 7.35
C ASP A 328 14.13 -5.60 6.88
N ASN A 329 14.25 -6.91 7.09
CA ASN A 329 15.41 -7.71 6.74
C ASN A 329 14.96 -8.89 5.85
N ILE A 330 15.66 -9.12 4.75
CA ILE A 330 15.27 -10.06 3.70
C ILE A 330 16.40 -11.03 3.40
N ILE A 331 16.06 -12.32 3.35
CA ILE A 331 16.92 -13.37 2.84
C ILE A 331 16.34 -13.81 1.50
N LEU A 332 17.07 -13.59 0.42
CA LEU A 332 16.70 -14.05 -0.92
C LEU A 332 17.33 -15.40 -1.20
N VAL A 333 16.52 -16.37 -1.64
CA VAL A 333 16.94 -17.73 -1.98
C VAL A 333 16.47 -18.14 -3.37
N GLU A 334 17.13 -19.10 -3.99
CA GLU A 334 16.82 -19.55 -5.35
C GLU A 334 15.50 -20.28 -5.47
N GLY A 335 15.20 -21.15 -4.50
CA GLY A 335 14.09 -22.07 -4.62
C GLY A 335 13.32 -22.32 -3.35
N TYR A 336 12.26 -23.12 -3.51
CA TYR A 336 11.33 -23.48 -2.43
C TYR A 336 11.98 -24.32 -1.32
N THR A 337 12.95 -25.15 -1.65
CA THR A 337 13.64 -26.04 -0.71
C THR A 337 14.50 -25.27 0.28
N GLU A 338 15.23 -24.28 -0.21
CA GLU A 338 16.03 -23.36 0.59
C GLU A 338 15.13 -22.51 1.49
N GLU A 339 14.04 -21.99 0.93
CA GLU A 339 13.05 -21.22 1.67
C GLU A 339 12.46 -22.03 2.83
N LEU A 340 12.03 -23.26 2.58
CA LEU A 340 11.41 -24.12 3.58
C LEU A 340 12.38 -24.43 4.72
N LEU A 341 13.61 -24.79 4.39
CA LEU A 341 14.64 -25.18 5.36
C LEU A 341 15.04 -23.99 6.25
N LEU A 342 15.22 -22.81 5.65
CA LEU A 342 15.58 -21.60 6.39
C LEU A 342 14.44 -21.08 7.26
N LYS A 343 13.21 -21.08 6.77
CA LYS A 343 12.02 -20.72 7.57
C LYS A 343 11.88 -21.61 8.79
N TYR A 344 12.04 -22.93 8.60
CA TYR A 344 12.02 -23.89 9.72
C TYR A 344 13.11 -23.58 10.75
N TYR A 345 14.33 -23.33 10.29
CA TYR A 345 15.45 -23.07 11.19
C TYR A 345 15.28 -21.75 11.96
N ILE A 346 14.89 -20.69 11.29
CA ILE A 346 14.65 -19.37 11.92
C ILE A 346 13.59 -19.49 13.02
N GLN A 347 12.49 -20.19 12.76
CA GLN A 347 11.44 -20.42 13.76
C GLN A 347 11.93 -21.23 14.97
N LYS A 348 12.89 -22.15 14.78
CA LYS A 348 13.43 -23.00 15.84
C LYS A 348 14.43 -22.27 16.75
N ILE A 349 15.17 -21.28 16.21
CA ILE A 349 16.19 -20.56 16.98
C ILE A 349 15.56 -19.52 17.91
N ASP A 350 14.80 -18.59 17.37
CA ASP A 350 14.20 -17.49 18.11
C ASP A 350 13.05 -16.87 17.31
N ASN A 351 11.87 -16.83 17.90
CA ASN A 351 10.70 -16.19 17.30
C ASN A 351 10.84 -14.65 17.14
N ASN A 352 11.88 -14.05 17.74
CA ASN A 352 12.13 -12.61 17.63
C ASN A 352 13.02 -12.22 16.44
N ILE A 353 13.52 -13.20 15.68
CA ILE A 353 14.31 -12.92 14.47
C ILE A 353 13.40 -12.38 13.38
N ASN A 354 13.52 -11.07 13.12
CA ASN A 354 12.72 -10.37 12.12
C ASN A 354 13.38 -10.40 10.74
N TRP A 355 13.53 -11.63 10.19
CA TRP A 355 14.02 -11.84 8.83
C TRP A 355 13.00 -12.61 8.00
N THR A 356 12.68 -12.08 6.83
CA THR A 356 11.75 -12.68 5.88
C THR A 356 12.53 -13.41 4.79
N VAL A 357 12.27 -14.72 4.63
CA VAL A 357 12.86 -15.52 3.55
C VAL A 357 11.97 -15.44 2.33
N VAL A 358 12.51 -14.97 1.20
CA VAL A 358 11.79 -14.79 -0.06
C VAL A 358 12.45 -15.62 -1.15
N ASN A 359 11.67 -16.47 -1.79
CA ASN A 359 12.07 -17.26 -2.93
C ASN A 359 11.96 -16.44 -4.22
N VAL A 360 13.06 -16.34 -4.97
CA VAL A 360 13.11 -15.57 -6.23
C VAL A 360 12.75 -16.41 -7.47
N ALA A 361 12.25 -17.65 -7.28
CA ALA A 361 11.85 -18.57 -8.34
C ALA A 361 12.98 -18.83 -9.38
N GLY A 362 14.15 -19.20 -8.92
CA GLY A 362 15.35 -19.49 -9.70
C GLY A 362 16.38 -18.38 -9.59
N VAL A 363 16.88 -17.90 -10.74
CA VAL A 363 18.06 -17.00 -10.78
C VAL A 363 17.72 -15.50 -10.84
N MET A 364 16.49 -15.11 -10.55
CA MET A 364 16.03 -13.72 -10.75
C MET A 364 16.29 -12.82 -9.54
N PHE A 365 17.46 -12.85 -8.94
CA PHE A 365 17.79 -12.05 -7.76
C PHE A 365 17.76 -10.53 -8.00
N LYS A 366 18.25 -10.06 -9.15
CA LYS A 366 18.45 -8.63 -9.41
C LYS A 366 17.21 -7.76 -9.17
N PRO A 367 16.02 -8.08 -9.74
CA PRO A 367 14.82 -7.29 -9.50
C PRO A 367 14.41 -7.25 -8.04
N TYR A 368 14.58 -8.36 -7.31
CA TYR A 368 14.24 -8.43 -5.89
C TYR A 368 15.20 -7.60 -5.03
N ILE A 369 16.49 -7.60 -5.37
CA ILE A 369 17.51 -6.75 -4.73
C ILE A 369 17.19 -5.28 -4.98
N ASP A 370 16.89 -4.90 -6.23
CA ASP A 370 16.57 -3.51 -6.58
C ASP A 370 15.31 -3.03 -5.83
N LEU A 371 14.26 -3.85 -5.78
CA LEU A 371 13.06 -3.52 -5.02
C LEU A 371 13.36 -3.33 -3.53
N ALA A 372 14.06 -4.28 -2.93
CA ALA A 372 14.39 -4.21 -1.50
C ALA A 372 15.23 -2.97 -1.17
N LYS A 373 16.21 -2.65 -2.02
CA LYS A 373 17.05 -1.44 -1.85
C LYS A 373 16.26 -0.17 -2.06
N LEU A 374 15.31 -0.14 -2.99
CA LEU A 374 14.40 0.97 -3.18
C LEU A 374 13.64 1.31 -1.89
N PHE A 375 13.14 0.27 -1.21
CA PHE A 375 12.44 0.43 0.08
C PHE A 375 13.39 0.43 1.29
N GLY A 376 14.70 0.65 1.10
CA GLY A 376 15.69 0.78 2.17
C GLY A 376 15.88 -0.48 3.00
N LYS A 377 15.52 -1.67 2.46
CA LYS A 377 15.57 -2.94 3.19
C LYS A 377 17.00 -3.50 3.25
N ARG A 378 17.29 -4.21 4.32
CA ARG A 378 18.51 -4.98 4.44
C ARG A 378 18.36 -6.32 3.73
N VAL A 379 19.34 -6.70 2.91
CA VAL A 379 19.25 -7.89 2.06
C VAL A 379 20.47 -8.76 2.21
N VAL A 380 20.23 -10.06 2.36
CA VAL A 380 21.21 -11.14 2.21
C VAL A 380 20.76 -12.04 1.08
N VAL A 381 21.69 -12.43 0.21
CA VAL A 381 21.44 -13.36 -0.88
C VAL A 381 22.10 -14.69 -0.54
N ILE A 382 21.39 -15.80 -0.69
CA ILE A 382 21.94 -17.16 -0.59
C ILE A 382 21.77 -17.80 -1.97
N SER A 383 22.85 -18.21 -2.58
CA SER A 383 22.85 -18.73 -3.95
C SER A 383 23.87 -19.86 -4.12
N ASP A 384 23.51 -20.83 -4.95
CA ASP A 384 24.42 -21.86 -5.46
C ASP A 384 25.52 -21.19 -6.31
N ASN A 385 26.76 -21.61 -6.15
CA ASN A 385 27.87 -21.10 -6.98
C ASN A 385 28.04 -21.87 -8.30
N ASP A 386 27.40 -23.05 -8.44
CA ASP A 386 27.43 -23.90 -9.63
C ASP A 386 28.85 -24.13 -10.16
N LYS A 387 29.80 -24.44 -9.27
CA LYS A 387 31.21 -24.63 -9.65
C LYS A 387 31.37 -25.68 -10.74
N SER A 388 32.21 -25.37 -11.71
CA SER A 388 32.69 -26.34 -12.69
C SER A 388 33.55 -27.41 -12.02
N ASN A 389 33.78 -28.55 -12.72
CA ASN A 389 34.70 -29.62 -12.27
C ASN A 389 36.10 -29.14 -11.93
N ASN A 390 36.52 -27.97 -12.46
CA ASN A 390 37.80 -27.33 -12.18
C ASN A 390 37.74 -26.38 -10.96
N GLY A 391 36.68 -26.32 -10.22
CA GLY A 391 36.52 -25.48 -9.02
C GLY A 391 36.31 -23.99 -9.33
N VAL A 392 35.98 -23.63 -10.58
CA VAL A 392 35.70 -22.23 -10.97
C VAL A 392 34.21 -21.98 -10.84
N ASP A 393 33.85 -20.88 -10.19
CA ASP A 393 32.47 -20.42 -10.05
C ASP A 393 31.82 -20.20 -11.41
N SER A 394 30.52 -20.44 -11.49
CA SER A 394 29.78 -20.16 -12.71
C SER A 394 29.82 -18.65 -13.04
N ASN A 395 29.82 -18.33 -14.33
CA ASN A 395 29.76 -16.93 -14.80
C ASN A 395 28.48 -16.22 -14.26
N ARG A 396 27.41 -16.98 -14.02
CA ARG A 396 26.16 -16.48 -13.40
C ARG A 396 26.41 -16.01 -11.97
N PHE A 397 27.04 -16.83 -11.14
CA PHE A 397 27.33 -16.52 -9.75
C PHE A 397 28.30 -15.34 -9.62
N ALA A 398 29.38 -15.33 -10.42
CA ALA A 398 30.33 -14.21 -10.45
C ALA A 398 29.64 -12.87 -10.77
N LYS A 399 28.76 -12.83 -11.77
CA LYS A 399 27.95 -11.63 -12.11
C LYS A 399 26.97 -11.23 -11.02
N LEU A 400 26.42 -12.19 -10.28
CA LEU A 400 25.56 -11.91 -9.14
C LEU A 400 26.36 -11.29 -8.00
N CYS A 401 27.54 -11.82 -7.68
CA CYS A 401 28.44 -11.28 -6.67
C CYS A 401 28.87 -9.84 -6.98
N GLU A 402 29.25 -9.56 -8.23
CA GLU A 402 29.58 -8.21 -8.68
C GLU A 402 28.39 -7.25 -8.49
N TYR A 403 27.20 -7.66 -8.94
CA TYR A 403 25.97 -6.89 -8.79
C TYR A 403 25.61 -6.59 -7.33
N CYS A 404 25.76 -7.57 -6.44
CA CYS A 404 25.52 -7.43 -5.01
C CYS A 404 26.56 -6.51 -4.35
N LYS A 405 27.83 -6.62 -4.74
CA LYS A 405 28.92 -5.78 -4.23
C LYS A 405 28.67 -4.30 -4.51
N GLU A 406 28.25 -3.95 -5.71
CA GLU A 406 27.91 -2.57 -6.07
C GLU A 406 26.80 -1.98 -5.20
N ARG A 407 25.90 -2.82 -4.68
CA ARG A 407 24.73 -2.44 -3.87
C ARG A 407 24.89 -2.66 -2.38
N THR A 408 26.09 -3.05 -1.95
CA THR A 408 26.39 -3.37 -0.55
C THR A 408 25.44 -4.46 -0.01
N VAL A 409 25.24 -5.52 -0.78
CA VAL A 409 24.46 -6.70 -0.43
C VAL A 409 25.39 -7.86 -0.15
N LYS A 410 25.19 -8.52 1.02
CA LYS A 410 25.96 -9.72 1.36
C LYS A 410 25.45 -10.90 0.54
N VAL A 411 26.39 -11.66 -0.02
CA VAL A 411 26.12 -12.94 -0.67
C VAL A 411 26.71 -14.04 0.22
N ILE A 412 25.89 -15.04 0.56
CA ILE A 412 26.31 -16.28 1.20
C ILE A 412 26.28 -17.36 0.11
N GLU A 413 27.41 -17.90 -0.15
CA GLU A 413 27.63 -18.93 -1.17
C GLU A 413 27.27 -20.29 -0.66
N MET A 414 26.52 -21.09 -1.43
CA MET A 414 26.39 -22.53 -1.23
C MET A 414 27.31 -23.28 -2.20
N ASP A 415 27.99 -24.30 -1.70
CA ASP A 415 29.00 -25.02 -2.50
C ASP A 415 28.33 -25.98 -3.49
N ASN A 416 28.30 -25.58 -4.73
CA ASN A 416 27.69 -26.18 -5.90
C ASN A 416 26.15 -26.22 -5.86
N THR A 417 25.53 -26.99 -4.97
CA THR A 417 24.08 -27.09 -4.78
C THR A 417 23.74 -27.19 -3.30
N LEU A 418 22.50 -26.93 -2.94
CA LEU A 418 22.02 -27.11 -1.55
C LEU A 418 22.38 -28.50 -1.01
N GLU A 419 22.16 -29.56 -1.78
CA GLU A 419 22.42 -30.94 -1.33
C GLU A 419 23.90 -31.20 -1.12
N SER A 420 24.76 -30.70 -2.01
CA SER A 420 26.22 -30.79 -1.86
C SER A 420 26.69 -30.07 -0.60
N ASP A 421 26.19 -28.89 -0.39
CA ASP A 421 26.54 -28.05 0.73
C ASP A 421 26.11 -28.68 2.08
N LEU A 422 24.94 -29.30 2.13
CA LEU A 422 24.45 -30.05 3.31
C LEU A 422 25.27 -31.29 3.58
N VAL A 423 25.78 -31.98 2.53
CA VAL A 423 26.68 -33.11 2.68
C VAL A 423 28.04 -32.68 3.22
N LEU A 424 28.62 -31.62 2.65
CA LEU A 424 29.89 -31.07 3.13
C LEU A 424 29.81 -30.57 4.57
N SER A 425 28.68 -30.02 4.96
CA SER A 425 28.41 -29.60 6.34
C SER A 425 28.08 -30.78 7.30
N LYS A 426 28.10 -32.02 6.82
CA LYS A 426 27.77 -33.24 7.57
C LYS A 426 26.38 -33.28 8.19
N ILE A 427 25.45 -32.54 7.59
CA ILE A 427 24.02 -32.54 7.94
C ILE A 427 23.32 -33.67 7.19
N LEU A 428 23.70 -33.87 5.93
CA LEU A 428 23.20 -34.94 5.09
C LEU A 428 24.32 -35.98 4.84
N HIS A 429 23.97 -37.25 4.91
CA HIS A 429 24.94 -38.30 4.69
C HIS A 429 25.14 -38.55 3.18
N GLU A 430 26.39 -38.67 2.72
CA GLU A 430 26.73 -38.88 1.30
C GLU A 430 26.09 -40.15 0.68
N ASN A 431 25.85 -41.18 1.50
CA ASN A 431 25.21 -42.44 1.09
C ASN A 431 23.67 -42.37 1.14
N ASN A 432 23.07 -41.18 1.28
CA ASN A 432 21.62 -41.06 1.31
C ASN A 432 21.02 -41.57 -0.02
N SER A 433 20.06 -42.49 0.08
CA SER A 433 19.45 -43.15 -1.08
C SER A 433 18.73 -42.22 -2.05
N LEU A 434 18.43 -40.99 -1.64
CA LEU A 434 17.76 -39.95 -2.44
C LEU A 434 18.75 -39.11 -3.26
N LEU A 435 20.06 -39.22 -2.97
CA LEU A 435 21.14 -38.53 -3.66
C LEU A 435 21.71 -39.33 -4.82
N LYS A 436 22.29 -38.61 -5.75
CA LYS A 436 23.24 -39.14 -6.73
C LYS A 436 24.47 -38.24 -6.79
N LYS A 437 25.64 -38.85 -6.92
CA LYS A 437 26.89 -38.14 -7.13
C LYS A 437 26.98 -37.67 -8.58
N LEU A 438 27.45 -36.45 -8.79
CA LEU A 438 27.70 -35.94 -10.14
C LEU A 438 28.99 -36.60 -10.69
N ASP A 439 28.91 -37.08 -11.95
CA ASP A 439 30.02 -37.76 -12.61
C ASP A 439 31.29 -36.91 -12.68
N GLY A 440 32.39 -37.47 -12.24
CA GLY A 440 33.70 -36.80 -12.24
C GLY A 440 33.88 -35.69 -11.19
N SER A 441 32.94 -35.57 -10.23
CA SER A 441 32.99 -34.55 -9.17
C SER A 441 32.83 -35.14 -7.80
N ASN A 442 33.01 -34.33 -6.75
CA ASN A 442 32.67 -34.65 -5.37
C ASN A 442 31.31 -34.04 -4.93
N TYR A 443 30.51 -33.59 -5.88
CA TYR A 443 29.25 -32.95 -5.62
C TYR A 443 28.07 -33.93 -5.69
N TYR A 444 27.01 -33.61 -4.97
CA TYR A 444 25.81 -34.41 -4.83
C TYR A 444 24.59 -33.59 -5.24
N ILE A 445 23.64 -34.24 -5.91
CA ILE A 445 22.33 -33.65 -6.22
C ILE A 445 21.23 -34.66 -5.88
N ALA A 446 20.01 -34.16 -5.64
CA ALA A 446 18.84 -35.04 -5.54
C ALA A 446 18.62 -35.78 -6.88
N LYS A 447 18.09 -37.00 -6.81
CA LYS A 447 17.82 -37.82 -8.00
C LYS A 447 16.81 -37.17 -8.94
N ASP A 448 15.86 -36.44 -8.37
CA ASP A 448 14.84 -35.63 -9.04
C ASP A 448 14.27 -34.56 -8.09
N ASN A 449 13.44 -33.66 -8.60
CA ASN A 449 12.84 -32.59 -7.81
C ASN A 449 11.96 -33.07 -6.65
N HIS A 450 11.26 -34.20 -6.81
CA HIS A 450 10.47 -34.80 -5.74
C HIS A 450 11.40 -35.30 -4.62
N LYS A 451 12.54 -35.90 -4.96
CA LYS A 451 13.55 -36.33 -3.99
C LYS A 451 14.23 -35.17 -3.29
N LYS A 452 14.45 -34.05 -3.97
CA LYS A 452 14.93 -32.80 -3.36
C LYS A 452 14.00 -32.36 -2.22
N THR A 453 12.71 -32.27 -2.49
CA THR A 453 11.70 -31.91 -1.48
C THR A 453 11.64 -32.94 -0.35
N GLN A 454 11.73 -34.24 -0.66
CA GLN A 454 11.71 -35.32 0.32
C GLN A 454 12.92 -35.26 1.27
N ILE A 455 14.11 -34.94 0.78
CA ILE A 455 15.31 -34.75 1.61
C ILE A 455 15.04 -33.65 2.65
N ILE A 456 14.52 -32.51 2.24
CA ILE A 456 14.25 -31.40 3.15
C ILE A 456 13.16 -31.74 4.17
N GLN A 457 12.08 -32.41 3.73
CA GLN A 457 11.03 -32.89 4.64
C GLN A 457 11.60 -33.87 5.71
N ASN A 458 12.48 -34.79 5.31
CA ASN A 458 13.13 -35.71 6.26
C ASN A 458 14.00 -34.93 7.26
N LEU A 459 14.82 -33.98 6.80
CA LEU A 459 15.66 -33.15 7.69
C LEU A 459 14.83 -32.39 8.72
N ILE A 460 13.67 -31.84 8.30
CA ILE A 460 12.76 -31.15 9.18
C ILE A 460 12.09 -32.12 10.17
N SER A 461 11.62 -33.28 9.69
CA SER A 461 10.93 -34.28 10.52
C SER A 461 11.87 -34.94 11.54
N ASP A 462 13.13 -35.15 11.16
CA ASP A 462 14.17 -35.71 12.02
C ASP A 462 14.80 -34.65 12.95
N GLU A 463 14.31 -33.43 12.91
CA GLU A 463 14.82 -32.29 13.68
C GLU A 463 16.34 -32.06 13.53
N ALA A 464 16.86 -32.22 12.32
CA ALA A 464 18.28 -32.12 12.04
C ALA A 464 18.92 -30.84 12.62
N ASP A 465 20.11 -31.00 13.18
CA ASP A 465 20.90 -29.89 13.73
C ASP A 465 21.55 -29.09 12.58
N LEU A 466 20.88 -28.03 12.14
CA LEU A 466 21.35 -27.14 11.09
C LEU A 466 22.43 -26.15 11.58
N SER A 467 22.74 -26.08 12.87
CA SER A 467 23.74 -25.13 13.38
C SER A 467 25.16 -25.38 12.84
N LYS A 468 25.40 -26.57 12.31
CA LYS A 468 26.67 -26.97 11.65
C LYS A 468 26.80 -26.41 10.23
N TRP A 469 25.70 -26.03 9.60
CA TRP A 469 25.69 -25.48 8.26
C TRP A 469 26.35 -24.09 8.24
N HIS A 470 27.35 -23.90 7.37
CA HIS A 470 28.08 -22.63 7.35
C HIS A 470 27.19 -21.44 6.99
N VAL A 471 26.18 -21.65 6.10
CA VAL A 471 25.17 -20.64 5.76
C VAL A 471 24.47 -20.13 7.02
N ILE A 472 24.11 -21.04 7.93
CA ILE A 472 23.48 -20.66 9.19
C ILE A 472 24.42 -19.87 10.09
N LYS A 473 25.70 -20.24 10.16
CA LYS A 473 26.68 -19.51 10.95
C LYS A 473 26.83 -18.07 10.44
N GLU A 474 26.91 -17.90 9.13
CA GLU A 474 27.00 -16.59 8.51
C GLU A 474 25.72 -15.74 8.69
N LEU A 475 24.54 -16.39 8.62
CA LEU A 475 23.27 -15.73 8.92
C LEU A 475 23.17 -15.31 10.39
N CYS A 476 23.62 -16.15 11.33
CA CYS A 476 23.63 -15.81 12.75
C CYS A 476 24.49 -14.56 13.05
N ASP A 477 25.60 -14.38 12.34
CA ASP A 477 26.40 -13.17 12.46
C ASP A 477 25.63 -11.93 11.93
N GLU A 478 24.84 -12.08 10.87
CA GLU A 478 23.96 -11.02 10.36
C GLU A 478 22.79 -10.73 11.31
N PHE A 479 22.23 -11.74 11.97
CA PHE A 479 21.14 -11.56 12.95
C PHE A 479 21.59 -10.78 14.18
N ARG A 480 22.85 -10.99 14.62
CA ARG A 480 23.43 -10.30 15.79
C ARG A 480 23.76 -8.83 15.54
N ASN A 481 23.91 -8.43 14.28
CA ASN A 481 24.20 -7.06 13.88
C ASN A 481 22.95 -6.18 13.74
N ASN A 482 21.83 -6.62 14.34
CA ASN A 482 20.55 -5.87 14.40
C ASN A 482 20.43 -5.05 15.67
#